data_1a9d33fb5683d8121e12bcd6d75fad29
#
_entry.id   1a9d33fb5683d8121e12bcd6d75fad29
#
_cell.length_a   1.000
_cell.length_b   1.000
_cell.length_c   1.000
_cell.angle_alpha   90.00
_cell.angle_beta   90.00
_cell.angle_gamma   90.00
#
_symmetry.space_group_name_H-M   'P 1'
#
loop_
_entity.id
_entity.type
_entity.pdbx_description
1 polymer ?
#
loop_
_entity_poly.entity_id
_entity_poly.type
_entity_poly.pdbx_seq_one_letter_code
_entity_poly.pdbx_strand_id
1 'polypeptide(L)'
;MPSPVGHALGGLTAAFLINAFARRPALTVGLLVTSAAIAVAPDLDIPLGSHRTYTHSVGAVAVVALATWLVLRRRPGGAAGAAALAAAYASHLALDWSSKDTSLPSGLMVLWPLTSRYYKSGLDLFGEISRRYWLPGEFIIGNAKAAMWEFTLVAPCLFLAWVFWSKRTLETKSEERKPKS
;
A
#
# COMPACT_ATOMS: atom_id res chain seq x y z
N MET A 1 -4.12 13.60 -0.25
CA MET A 1 -3.79 12.26 0.28
C MET A 1 -5.00 11.38 0.12
N PRO A 2 -4.83 10.14 -0.33
CA PRO A 2 -5.92 9.17 -0.38
C PRO A 2 -6.50 8.86 1.00
N SER A 3 -7.69 8.26 0.99
CA SER A 3 -8.34 7.79 2.21
C SER A 3 -7.65 6.52 2.74
N PRO A 4 -7.87 6.15 4.02
CA PRO A 4 -7.43 4.86 4.53
C PRO A 4 -7.93 3.67 3.67
N VAL A 5 -9.09 3.83 3.00
CA VAL A 5 -9.63 2.82 2.08
C VAL A 5 -8.76 2.71 0.82
N GLY A 6 -8.37 3.85 0.22
CA GLY A 6 -7.47 3.87 -0.94
C GLY A 6 -6.12 3.21 -0.63
N HIS A 7 -5.53 3.54 0.53
CA HIS A 7 -4.28 2.90 0.98
C HIS A 7 -4.44 1.40 1.21
N ALA A 8 -5.52 0.96 1.86
CA ALA A 8 -5.80 -0.45 2.07
C ALA A 8 -5.92 -1.22 0.74
N LEU A 9 -6.65 -0.66 -0.25
CA LEU A 9 -6.75 -1.24 -1.59
C LEU A 9 -5.39 -1.32 -2.29
N GLY A 10 -4.54 -0.29 -2.16
CA GLY A 10 -3.16 -0.30 -2.66
C GLY A 10 -2.33 -1.41 -2.03
N GLY A 11 -2.42 -1.59 -0.71
CA GLY A 11 -1.74 -2.66 0.02
C GLY A 11 -2.19 -4.05 -0.39
N LEU A 12 -3.49 -4.25 -0.59
CA LEU A 12 -4.03 -5.51 -1.11
C LEU A 12 -3.55 -5.80 -2.53
N THR A 13 -3.53 -4.78 -3.40
CA THR A 13 -3.00 -4.89 -4.76
C THR A 13 -1.55 -5.35 -4.74
N ALA A 14 -0.71 -4.72 -3.92
CA ALA A 14 0.69 -5.09 -3.76
C ALA A 14 0.84 -6.54 -3.26
N ALA A 15 0.02 -6.97 -2.29
CA ALA A 15 0.06 -8.34 -1.77
C ALA A 15 -0.27 -9.39 -2.83
N PHE A 16 -1.30 -9.16 -3.66
CA PHE A 16 -1.62 -10.07 -4.77
C PHE A 16 -0.51 -10.12 -5.80
N LEU A 17 0.02 -8.97 -6.22
CA LEU A 17 1.10 -8.91 -7.23
C LEU A 17 2.36 -9.62 -6.76
N ILE A 18 2.84 -9.34 -5.56
CA ILE A 18 4.03 -10.01 -5.02
C ILE A 18 3.84 -11.51 -4.98
N ASN A 19 2.68 -11.99 -4.50
CA ASN A 19 2.42 -13.43 -4.41
C ASN A 19 2.20 -14.10 -5.77
N ALA A 20 1.74 -13.37 -6.79
CA ALA A 20 1.61 -13.88 -8.15
C ALA A 20 2.99 -14.21 -8.79
N PHE A 21 4.04 -13.46 -8.42
CA PHE A 21 5.41 -13.67 -8.93
C PHE A 21 6.28 -14.51 -7.99
N ALA A 22 5.81 -14.81 -6.79
CA ALA A 22 6.59 -15.56 -5.81
C ALA A 22 6.73 -17.04 -6.20
N ARG A 23 7.95 -17.59 -6.07
CA ARG A 23 8.19 -19.03 -6.24
C ARG A 23 7.46 -19.88 -5.18
N ARG A 24 7.31 -19.35 -3.98
CA ARG A 24 6.57 -19.93 -2.85
C ARG A 24 5.62 -18.89 -2.30
N PRO A 25 4.40 -18.79 -2.82
CA PRO A 25 3.44 -17.80 -2.36
C PRO A 25 3.05 -18.04 -0.90
N ALA A 26 2.78 -16.95 -0.19
CA ALA A 26 2.38 -16.95 1.22
C ALA A 26 0.97 -16.37 1.42
N LEU A 27 0.17 -16.23 0.34
CA LEU A 27 -1.09 -15.51 0.40
C LEU A 27 -2.09 -16.25 1.29
N THR A 28 -2.47 -15.60 2.37
CA THR A 28 -3.48 -16.03 3.34
C THR A 28 -4.37 -14.84 3.68
N VAL A 29 -5.53 -15.08 4.26
CA VAL A 29 -6.41 -14.01 4.77
C VAL A 29 -5.65 -13.15 5.78
N GLY A 30 -4.86 -13.76 6.67
CA GLY A 30 -4.04 -13.00 7.63
C GLY A 30 -3.03 -12.08 6.95
N LEU A 31 -2.36 -12.52 5.88
CA LEU A 31 -1.44 -11.67 5.11
C LEU A 31 -2.18 -10.52 4.44
N LEU A 32 -3.36 -10.75 3.86
CA LEU A 32 -4.17 -9.70 3.22
C LEU A 32 -4.61 -8.64 4.24
N VAL A 33 -5.15 -9.07 5.39
CA VAL A 33 -5.55 -8.14 6.47
C VAL A 33 -4.35 -7.34 6.97
N THR A 34 -3.20 -7.99 7.19
CA THR A 34 -1.98 -7.30 7.63
C THR A 34 -1.45 -6.36 6.56
N SER A 35 -1.52 -6.72 5.28
CA SER A 35 -1.11 -5.83 4.17
C SER A 35 -1.98 -4.57 4.10
N ALA A 36 -3.31 -4.72 4.26
CA ALA A 36 -4.21 -3.57 4.32
C ALA A 36 -3.89 -2.67 5.52
N ALA A 37 -3.66 -3.26 6.71
CA ALA A 37 -3.34 -2.50 7.92
C ALA A 37 -1.99 -1.79 7.82
N ILE A 38 -0.94 -2.45 7.31
CA ILE A 38 0.40 -1.87 7.11
C ILE A 38 0.38 -0.75 6.07
N ALA A 39 -0.45 -0.88 5.04
CA ALA A 39 -0.62 0.19 4.04
C ALA A 39 -1.26 1.45 4.61
N VAL A 40 -2.02 1.36 5.70
CA VAL A 40 -2.62 2.52 6.39
C VAL A 40 -1.71 3.05 7.53
N ALA A 41 -0.77 2.21 8.00
CA ALA A 41 0.03 2.51 9.18
C ALA A 41 0.85 3.83 9.14
N PRO A 42 1.39 4.30 7.99
CA PRO A 42 2.09 5.59 7.95
C PRO A 42 1.25 6.77 8.47
N ASP A 43 -0.06 6.76 8.20
CA ASP A 43 -0.98 7.82 8.62
C ASP A 43 -1.25 7.88 10.14
N LEU A 44 -0.79 6.88 10.90
CA LEU A 44 -0.86 6.91 12.37
C LEU A 44 0.05 7.99 12.98
N ASP A 45 0.91 8.63 12.19
CA ASP A 45 1.72 9.78 12.59
C ASP A 45 0.94 11.10 12.65
N ILE A 46 -0.27 11.15 12.08
CA ILE A 46 -1.11 12.37 12.03
C ILE A 46 -1.31 13.01 13.41
N PRO A 47 -1.66 12.26 14.48
CA PRO A 47 -1.81 12.83 15.81
C PRO A 47 -0.52 13.35 16.42
N LEU A 48 0.64 12.90 15.91
CA LEU A 48 1.97 13.27 16.41
C LEU A 48 2.48 14.59 15.80
N GLY A 49 1.75 15.17 14.85
CA GLY A 49 2.12 16.43 14.19
C GLY A 49 3.33 16.35 13.24
N SER A 50 3.85 15.14 13.00
CA SER A 50 5.02 14.91 12.13
C SER A 50 4.67 14.23 10.82
N HIS A 51 3.43 14.41 10.38
CA HIS A 51 2.89 13.80 9.17
C HIS A 51 3.71 14.13 7.91
N ARG A 52 3.84 13.16 6.99
CA ARG A 52 4.61 13.22 5.73
C ARG A 52 6.13 13.30 5.91
N THR A 53 6.64 12.96 7.08
CA THR A 53 8.07 12.98 7.39
C THR A 53 8.65 11.56 7.34
N TYR A 54 9.16 11.09 8.46
CA TYR A 54 9.93 9.85 8.56
C TYR A 54 9.15 8.59 8.16
N THR A 55 7.88 8.49 8.55
CA THR A 55 6.98 7.38 8.22
C THR A 55 6.66 7.31 6.73
N HIS A 56 6.71 8.44 6.02
CA HIS A 56 6.44 8.56 4.59
C HIS A 56 7.74 8.58 3.77
N SER A 57 8.67 7.65 4.08
CA SER A 57 10.00 7.63 3.47
C SER A 57 10.45 6.22 3.06
N VAL A 58 11.40 6.15 2.13
CA VAL A 58 12.06 4.89 1.77
C VAL A 58 12.80 4.28 2.94
N GLY A 59 13.27 5.09 3.89
CA GLY A 59 13.86 4.61 5.14
C GLY A 59 12.86 3.81 5.98
N ALA A 60 11.61 4.30 6.11
CA ALA A 60 10.56 3.55 6.79
C ALA A 60 10.20 2.26 6.05
N VAL A 61 10.12 2.28 4.71
CA VAL A 61 9.93 1.06 3.91
C VAL A 61 11.02 0.04 4.20
N ALA A 62 12.29 0.47 4.26
CA ALA A 62 13.42 -0.42 4.56
C ALA A 62 13.32 -1.03 5.97
N VAL A 63 12.92 -0.24 6.97
CA VAL A 63 12.70 -0.71 8.35
C VAL A 63 11.58 -1.76 8.37
N VAL A 64 10.44 -1.50 7.72
CA VAL A 64 9.33 -2.45 7.64
C VAL A 64 9.74 -3.71 6.89
N ALA A 65 10.48 -3.59 5.78
CA ALA A 65 11.00 -4.73 5.02
C ALA A 65 11.90 -5.61 5.89
N LEU A 66 12.85 -5.00 6.62
CA LEU A 66 13.75 -5.74 7.51
C LEU A 66 12.99 -6.41 8.66
N ALA A 67 12.09 -5.68 9.33
CA ALA A 67 11.32 -6.21 10.45
C ALA A 67 10.45 -7.40 10.03
N THR A 68 9.70 -7.26 8.94
CA THR A 68 8.83 -8.32 8.42
C THR A 68 9.64 -9.51 7.93
N TRP A 69 10.80 -9.29 7.29
CA TRP A 69 11.71 -10.36 6.91
C TRP A 69 12.25 -11.11 8.12
N LEU A 70 12.73 -10.43 9.15
CA LEU A 70 13.23 -11.06 10.37
C LEU A 70 12.17 -11.94 11.04
N VAL A 71 10.91 -11.49 11.07
CA VAL A 71 9.78 -12.24 11.65
C VAL A 71 9.40 -13.44 10.79
N LEU A 72 9.38 -13.29 9.47
CA LEU A 72 8.82 -14.29 8.56
C LEU A 72 9.85 -15.22 7.92
N ARG A 73 11.16 -14.90 7.93
CA ARG A 73 12.22 -15.61 7.17
C ARG A 73 12.28 -17.11 7.41
N ARG A 74 11.84 -17.59 8.57
CA ARG A 74 11.83 -19.02 8.92
C ARG A 74 10.53 -19.74 8.54
N ARG A 75 9.52 -19.02 8.04
CA ARG A 75 8.23 -19.61 7.64
C ARG A 75 8.24 -20.01 6.17
N PRO A 76 7.51 -21.08 5.76
CA PRO A 76 7.29 -21.37 4.34
C PRO A 76 6.69 -20.15 3.64
N GLY A 77 7.25 -19.73 2.51
CA GLY A 77 6.82 -18.54 1.79
C GLY A 77 7.14 -17.22 2.50
N GLY A 78 7.91 -17.22 3.59
CA GLY A 78 8.18 -16.05 4.43
C GLY A 78 8.82 -14.88 3.68
N ALA A 79 9.68 -15.14 2.70
CA ALA A 79 10.25 -14.09 1.86
C ALA A 79 9.17 -13.38 1.02
N ALA A 80 8.21 -14.13 0.46
CA ALA A 80 7.09 -13.54 -0.29
C ALA A 80 6.15 -12.75 0.64
N GLY A 81 5.88 -13.28 1.85
CA GLY A 81 5.10 -12.57 2.85
C GLY A 81 5.75 -11.24 3.27
N ALA A 82 7.05 -11.25 3.57
CA ALA A 82 7.80 -10.05 3.94
C ALA A 82 7.82 -9.02 2.80
N ALA A 83 8.07 -9.47 1.56
CA ALA A 83 8.04 -8.61 0.38
C ALA A 83 6.64 -8.01 0.15
N ALA A 84 5.57 -8.77 0.37
CA ALA A 84 4.20 -8.28 0.24
C ALA A 84 3.89 -7.18 1.26
N LEU A 85 4.31 -7.35 2.52
CA LEU A 85 4.12 -6.35 3.57
C LEU A 85 4.94 -5.08 3.32
N ALA A 86 6.19 -5.23 2.87
CA ALA A 86 7.03 -4.09 2.49
C ALA A 86 6.44 -3.34 1.28
N ALA A 87 5.97 -4.07 0.26
CA ALA A 87 5.32 -3.48 -0.91
C ALA A 87 3.98 -2.81 -0.55
N ALA A 88 3.21 -3.36 0.40
CA ALA A 88 2.01 -2.74 0.93
C ALA A 88 2.32 -1.40 1.60
N TYR A 89 3.38 -1.33 2.42
CA TYR A 89 3.83 -0.07 3.00
C TYR A 89 4.28 0.92 1.91
N ALA A 90 5.09 0.46 0.95
CA ALA A 90 5.55 1.29 -0.16
C ALA A 90 4.42 1.81 -1.05
N SER A 91 3.32 1.05 -1.20
CA SER A 91 2.14 1.50 -1.96
C SER A 91 1.49 2.74 -1.35
N HIS A 92 1.53 2.90 -0.01
CA HIS A 92 1.09 4.13 0.66
C HIS A 92 1.87 5.34 0.15
N LEU A 93 3.22 5.25 0.17
CA LEU A 93 4.07 6.34 -0.30
C LEU A 93 3.80 6.70 -1.77
N ALA A 94 3.59 5.69 -2.62
CA ALA A 94 3.32 5.89 -4.04
C ALA A 94 1.98 6.61 -4.26
N LEU A 95 0.94 6.23 -3.54
CA LEU A 95 -0.38 6.85 -3.61
C LEU A 95 -0.34 8.30 -3.11
N ASP A 96 0.30 8.54 -1.98
CA ASP A 96 0.46 9.88 -1.42
C ASP A 96 1.28 10.79 -2.33
N TRP A 97 2.39 10.28 -2.86
CA TRP A 97 3.24 11.02 -3.79
C TRP A 97 2.50 11.40 -5.08
N SER A 98 1.52 10.58 -5.50
CA SER A 98 0.67 10.82 -6.67
C SER A 98 -0.52 11.73 -6.38
N SER A 99 -0.71 12.17 -5.14
CA SER A 99 -1.86 12.94 -4.70
C SER A 99 -1.64 14.45 -4.84
N LYS A 100 -2.74 15.16 -4.98
CA LYS A 100 -2.75 16.61 -4.83
C LYS A 100 -2.38 16.98 -3.41
N ASP A 101 -1.45 17.92 -3.27
CA ASP A 101 -1.00 18.43 -2.00
C ASP A 101 -0.94 19.97 -2.02
N THR A 102 -1.79 20.59 -1.22
CA THR A 102 -1.90 22.06 -1.10
C THR A 102 -1.37 22.57 0.24
N SER A 103 -0.97 21.67 1.17
CA SER A 103 -0.44 22.07 2.48
C SER A 103 1.08 22.26 2.43
N LEU A 104 1.59 23.14 3.30
CA LEU A 104 3.03 23.42 3.43
C LEU A 104 3.62 22.67 4.63
N PRO A 105 4.84 22.10 4.50
CA PRO A 105 5.64 21.94 3.28
C PRO A 105 4.99 20.92 2.33
N SER A 106 4.97 21.24 1.02
CA SER A 106 4.28 20.41 0.03
C SER A 106 5.09 19.18 -0.35
N GLY A 107 4.45 18.00 -0.33
CA GLY A 107 5.05 16.71 -0.68
C GLY A 107 5.41 15.85 0.53
N LEU A 108 6.26 14.85 0.30
CA LEU A 108 6.73 13.85 1.27
C LEU A 108 8.24 13.93 1.42
N MET A 109 8.78 13.61 2.60
CA MET A 109 10.21 13.35 2.82
C MET A 109 10.61 11.97 2.27
N VAL A 110 10.17 11.65 1.03
CA VAL A 110 10.26 10.31 0.46
C VAL A 110 11.66 9.73 0.48
N LEU A 111 12.70 10.55 0.31
CA LEU A 111 14.10 10.10 0.24
C LEU A 111 14.82 10.08 1.59
N TRP A 112 14.15 10.33 2.72
CA TRP A 112 14.79 10.16 4.02
C TRP A 112 15.24 8.69 4.23
N PRO A 113 16.44 8.43 4.78
CA PRO A 113 17.37 9.32 5.49
C PRO A 113 18.39 10.04 4.60
N LEU A 114 18.38 9.87 3.29
CA LEU A 114 19.37 10.48 2.39
C LEU A 114 19.24 12.01 2.35
N THR A 115 18.00 12.51 2.46
CA THR A 115 17.71 13.96 2.51
C THR A 115 16.39 14.21 3.23
N SER A 116 16.28 15.37 3.87
CA SER A 116 15.06 15.84 4.52
C SER A 116 14.21 16.77 3.63
N ARG A 117 14.50 16.82 2.33
CA ARG A 117 13.71 17.61 1.38
C ARG A 117 12.38 16.93 1.07
N TYR A 118 11.36 17.74 0.81
CA TYR A 118 10.03 17.29 0.42
C TYR A 118 9.92 17.20 -1.11
N TYR A 119 9.29 16.14 -1.57
CA TYR A 119 9.10 15.85 -2.99
C TYR A 119 7.63 15.54 -3.27
N LYS A 120 7.11 16.03 -4.40
CA LYS A 120 5.78 15.69 -4.92
C LYS A 120 5.88 15.34 -6.41
N SER A 121 4.97 14.51 -6.92
CA SER A 121 4.96 14.13 -8.34
C SER A 121 4.38 15.20 -9.24
N GLY A 122 3.42 15.98 -8.76
CA GLY A 122 2.61 16.88 -9.58
C GLY A 122 1.54 16.17 -10.43
N LEU A 123 1.32 14.86 -10.24
CA LEU A 123 0.32 14.08 -10.99
C LEU A 123 -1.11 14.41 -10.56
N ASP A 124 -1.31 14.81 -9.31
CA ASP A 124 -2.59 15.22 -8.73
C ASP A 124 -3.75 14.22 -8.98
N LEU A 125 -3.42 12.91 -9.00
CA LEU A 125 -4.39 11.83 -9.32
C LEU A 125 -5.48 11.69 -8.26
N PHE A 126 -5.13 11.94 -6.99
CA PHE A 126 -6.05 11.80 -5.86
C PHE A 126 -6.31 13.16 -5.22
N GLY A 127 -7.57 13.40 -4.87
CA GLY A 127 -7.98 14.60 -4.16
C GLY A 127 -7.54 14.63 -2.69
N GLU A 128 -7.70 15.77 -2.06
CA GLU A 128 -7.48 15.89 -0.62
C GLU A 128 -8.68 15.39 0.16
N ILE A 129 -8.43 14.68 1.26
CA ILE A 129 -9.43 14.32 2.26
C ILE A 129 -9.60 15.50 3.21
N SER A 130 -10.85 15.94 3.39
CA SER A 130 -11.18 16.95 4.39
C SER A 130 -11.03 16.37 5.81
N ARG A 131 -10.27 17.08 6.67
CA ARG A 131 -10.16 16.81 8.10
C ARG A 131 -11.06 17.74 8.93
N ARG A 132 -11.91 18.54 8.27
CA ARG A 132 -12.79 19.53 8.90
C ARG A 132 -14.06 18.85 9.41
N TYR A 133 -13.93 17.98 10.41
CA TYR A 133 -15.06 17.26 11.01
C TYR A 133 -16.14 18.17 11.63
N TRP A 134 -15.79 19.43 11.91
CA TRP A 134 -16.73 20.46 12.38
C TRP A 134 -17.60 21.05 11.27
N LEU A 135 -17.36 20.69 10.00
CA LEU A 135 -18.19 21.03 8.83
C LEU A 135 -18.76 19.73 8.24
N PRO A 136 -19.86 19.17 8.82
CA PRO A 136 -20.33 17.82 8.47
C PRO A 136 -20.60 17.62 6.98
N GLY A 137 -21.15 18.62 6.29
CA GLY A 137 -21.42 18.54 4.86
C GLY A 137 -20.14 18.38 4.03
N GLU A 138 -19.12 19.23 4.27
CA GLU A 138 -17.83 19.11 3.59
C GLU A 138 -17.11 17.82 3.95
N PHE A 139 -17.13 17.44 5.23
CA PHE A 139 -16.47 16.25 5.74
C PHE A 139 -17.04 14.98 5.12
N ILE A 140 -18.37 14.79 5.18
CA ILE A 140 -19.03 13.56 4.72
C ILE A 140 -19.04 13.51 3.20
N ILE A 141 -19.56 14.55 2.53
CA ILE A 141 -19.75 14.54 1.08
C ILE A 141 -18.41 14.62 0.35
N GLY A 142 -17.50 15.48 0.83
CA GLY A 142 -16.16 15.63 0.25
C GLY A 142 -15.35 14.34 0.32
N ASN A 143 -15.32 13.73 1.50
CA ASN A 143 -14.59 12.48 1.72
C ASN A 143 -15.24 11.28 1.01
N ALA A 144 -16.58 11.22 0.92
CA ALA A 144 -17.27 10.20 0.13
C ALA A 144 -16.92 10.30 -1.36
N LYS A 145 -16.90 11.51 -1.94
CA LYS A 145 -16.48 11.73 -3.32
C LYS A 145 -15.03 11.33 -3.55
N ALA A 146 -14.12 11.71 -2.64
CA ALA A 146 -12.72 11.34 -2.71
C ALA A 146 -12.55 9.81 -2.67
N ALA A 147 -13.20 9.13 -1.70
CA ALA A 147 -13.15 7.67 -1.58
C ALA A 147 -13.74 6.95 -2.80
N MET A 148 -14.83 7.46 -3.38
CA MET A 148 -15.39 6.91 -4.62
C MET A 148 -14.42 7.05 -5.79
N TRP A 149 -13.75 8.20 -5.91
CA TRP A 149 -12.75 8.42 -6.95
C TRP A 149 -11.55 7.48 -6.78
N GLU A 150 -11.03 7.37 -5.57
CA GLU A 150 -9.96 6.42 -5.23
C GLU A 150 -10.35 4.98 -5.57
N PHE A 151 -11.55 4.57 -5.18
CA PHE A 151 -12.08 3.26 -5.50
C PHE A 151 -12.12 3.02 -7.02
N THR A 152 -12.56 4.01 -7.80
CA THR A 152 -12.61 3.93 -9.26
C THR A 152 -11.22 3.73 -9.88
N LEU A 153 -10.16 4.33 -9.30
CA LEU A 153 -8.80 4.21 -9.80
C LEU A 153 -8.09 2.94 -9.29
N VAL A 154 -8.26 2.60 -8.01
CA VAL A 154 -7.46 1.54 -7.37
C VAL A 154 -8.13 0.16 -7.44
N ALA A 155 -9.47 0.08 -7.39
CA ALA A 155 -10.17 -1.20 -7.42
C ALA A 155 -9.96 -1.99 -8.73
N PRO A 156 -9.90 -1.38 -9.93
CA PRO A 156 -9.52 -2.10 -11.14
C PRO A 156 -8.11 -2.70 -11.06
N CYS A 157 -7.15 -1.98 -10.46
CA CYS A 157 -5.79 -2.50 -10.25
C CYS A 157 -5.80 -3.72 -9.32
N LEU A 158 -6.56 -3.64 -8.23
CA LEU A 158 -6.75 -4.76 -7.30
C LEU A 158 -7.42 -5.95 -8.01
N PHE A 159 -8.46 -5.72 -8.78
CA PHE A 159 -9.14 -6.78 -9.53
C PHE A 159 -8.20 -7.46 -10.52
N LEU A 160 -7.45 -6.71 -11.30
CA LEU A 160 -6.46 -7.25 -12.23
C LEU A 160 -5.36 -8.03 -11.52
N ALA A 161 -4.86 -7.53 -10.39
CA ALA A 161 -3.86 -8.22 -9.58
C ALA A 161 -4.39 -9.55 -9.03
N TRP A 162 -5.64 -9.58 -8.55
CA TRP A 162 -6.31 -10.78 -8.11
C TRP A 162 -6.52 -11.80 -9.25
N VAL A 163 -6.99 -11.35 -10.42
CA VAL A 163 -7.18 -12.22 -11.60
C VAL A 163 -5.85 -12.82 -12.02
N PHE A 164 -4.80 -12.00 -12.08
CA PHE A 164 -3.46 -12.46 -12.45
C PHE A 164 -2.92 -13.48 -11.46
N TRP A 165 -3.02 -13.22 -10.17
CA TRP A 165 -2.64 -14.17 -9.13
C TRP A 165 -3.43 -15.48 -9.22
N SER A 166 -4.75 -15.41 -9.43
CA SER A 166 -5.62 -16.59 -9.54
C SER A 166 -5.23 -17.48 -10.71
N LYS A 167 -4.99 -16.90 -11.89
CA LYS A 167 -4.53 -17.64 -13.08
C LYS A 167 -3.21 -18.35 -12.82
N ARG A 168 -2.22 -17.64 -12.29
CA ARG A 168 -0.90 -18.22 -11.97
C ARG A 168 -0.99 -19.38 -10.98
N THR A 169 -1.84 -19.25 -9.97
CA THR A 169 -2.05 -20.31 -8.99
C THR A 169 -2.69 -21.56 -9.60
N LEU A 170 -3.62 -21.39 -10.53
CA LEU A 170 -4.24 -22.51 -11.25
C LEU A 170 -3.26 -23.22 -12.19
N GLU A 171 -2.44 -22.46 -12.93
CA GLU A 171 -1.39 -23.00 -13.81
C GLU A 171 -0.40 -23.87 -13.01
N THR A 172 0.13 -23.34 -11.90
CA THR A 172 1.07 -24.08 -11.04
C THR A 172 0.47 -25.39 -10.52
N LYS A 173 -0.78 -25.36 -10.06
CA LYS A 173 -1.47 -26.58 -9.59
C LYS A 173 -1.71 -27.59 -10.71
N SER A 174 -1.93 -27.13 -11.94
CA SER A 174 -2.13 -28.03 -13.09
C SER A 174 -0.82 -28.72 -13.49
N GLU A 175 0.31 -28.02 -13.41
CA GLU A 175 1.63 -28.57 -13.68
C GLU A 175 2.05 -29.62 -12.64
N GLU A 176 1.79 -29.36 -11.37
CA GLU A 176 2.07 -30.32 -10.27
C GLU A 176 1.28 -31.65 -10.38
N ARG A 177 0.12 -31.63 -11.06
CA ARG A 177 -0.74 -32.81 -11.24
C ARG A 177 -0.37 -33.66 -12.44
N LYS A 178 0.54 -33.20 -13.33
CA LYS A 178 0.99 -34.00 -14.47
C LYS A 178 1.85 -35.15 -13.98
N PRO A 179 1.62 -36.43 -14.44
CA PRO A 179 2.45 -37.53 -14.08
C PRO A 179 3.90 -37.26 -14.48
N LYS A 180 4.80 -37.49 -13.55
CA LYS A 180 6.25 -37.46 -13.85
C LYS A 180 6.54 -38.62 -14.78
N SER A 181 6.81 -38.34 -16.05
CA SER A 181 7.27 -39.31 -17.06
C SER A 181 8.66 -39.80 -16.74
#